data_1fdb2a2e6a2876df908b494edb038a55
#
_entry.id   1fdb2a2e6a2876df908b494edb038a55
#
_cell.length_a   1.000
_cell.length_b   1.000
_cell.length_c   1.000
_cell.angle_alpha   90.00
_cell.angle_beta   90.00
_cell.angle_gamma   90.00
#
_symmetry.space_group_name_H-M   'P 1'
#
loop_
_entity.id
_entity.type
_entity.pdbx_description
1 polymer ?
#
loop_
_entity_poly.entity_id
_entity_poly.type
_entity_poly.pdbx_seq_one_letter_code
_entity_poly.pdbx_strand_id
1 'polypeptide(L)'
;MKPIQFECPIDNFPGFRADAVLGDTVYEVLVESRDARRLRSALMEMSRIASAKKVNRVVLVLEEPGITISRLHGEWDGAASVIRPDLFGRLSMVIRQSGKWSGIPAAPNASEEPVLEEIIQHEIAMRPASLNRSSEARYDILRILIHQWLLGKGPITIGSLMEISGTSHPTVSRALEGFDHYLKRHSDRSVELRSFPRDEWTRLLAVSDDIRGTVRFADRSGQARSPESLLRRLRQLQRQDIAVGGVLGAKHYQPSLDLVGNPRLDLSIHSGRKTPDLSFVERLDPGLEKTARRDESPTLVIHAIRRAESLFQPGADGLPWADPLECLLDLHEMRLESQALEFLNSFPATKGRPL
;
A
#
# COMPACT_ATOMS: atom_id res chain seq x y z
N MET A 1 -31.14 -16.45 -12.07
CA MET A 1 -30.44 -15.20 -11.68
C MET A 1 -29.20 -15.08 -12.52
N LYS A 2 -28.87 -13.89 -13.06
CA LYS A 2 -27.56 -13.70 -13.69
C LYS A 2 -26.48 -13.79 -12.59
N PRO A 3 -25.30 -14.38 -12.86
CA PRO A 3 -24.23 -14.42 -11.87
C PRO A 3 -23.66 -13.01 -11.65
N ILE A 4 -23.21 -12.73 -10.43
CA ILE A 4 -22.43 -11.54 -10.13
C ILE A 4 -21.08 -11.69 -10.82
N GLN A 5 -20.65 -10.65 -11.52
CA GLN A 5 -19.32 -10.58 -12.14
C GLN A 5 -18.48 -9.56 -11.38
N PHE A 6 -17.30 -9.96 -10.91
CA PHE A 6 -16.40 -9.12 -10.15
C PHE A 6 -15.27 -8.58 -11.02
N GLU A 7 -14.71 -7.43 -10.64
CA GLU A 7 -13.59 -6.79 -11.32
C GLU A 7 -13.80 -6.61 -12.84
N CYS A 8 -14.99 -6.16 -13.23
CA CYS A 8 -15.40 -6.09 -14.63
C CYS A 8 -14.98 -4.76 -15.29
N PRO A 9 -14.36 -4.81 -16.49
CA PRO A 9 -14.17 -3.60 -17.29
C PRO A 9 -15.53 -3.04 -17.74
N ILE A 10 -15.68 -1.72 -17.72
CA ILE A 10 -16.87 -1.05 -18.22
C ILE A 10 -16.64 -0.60 -19.66
N ASP A 11 -17.54 -0.96 -20.57
CA ASP A 11 -17.49 -0.56 -21.96
C ASP A 11 -17.39 0.98 -22.10
N ASN A 12 -16.46 1.43 -22.94
CA ASN A 12 -16.13 2.86 -23.20
C ASN A 12 -15.40 3.61 -22.07
N PHE A 13 -14.95 2.91 -21.00
CA PHE A 13 -14.10 3.50 -19.96
C PHE A 13 -12.79 2.69 -19.83
N PRO A 14 -11.84 2.84 -20.76
CA PRO A 14 -10.58 2.12 -20.69
C PRO A 14 -9.84 2.46 -19.39
N GLY A 15 -9.45 1.41 -18.65
CA GLY A 15 -8.76 1.54 -17.36
C GLY A 15 -9.66 1.61 -16.12
N PHE A 16 -11.00 1.68 -16.29
CA PHE A 16 -11.92 1.54 -15.18
C PHE A 16 -12.44 0.10 -15.06
N ARG A 17 -12.45 -0.43 -13.86
CA ARG A 17 -13.04 -1.73 -13.51
C ARG A 17 -14.00 -1.52 -12.34
N ALA A 18 -15.24 -1.95 -12.52
CA ALA A 18 -16.22 -1.96 -11.44
C ALA A 18 -15.93 -3.09 -10.45
N ASP A 19 -16.14 -2.86 -9.17
CA ASP A 19 -15.97 -3.90 -8.14
C ASP A 19 -16.92 -5.09 -8.41
N ALA A 20 -18.17 -4.81 -8.81
CA ALA A 20 -19.09 -5.84 -9.27
C ALA A 20 -20.10 -5.33 -10.30
N VAL A 21 -20.60 -6.26 -11.13
CA VAL A 21 -21.68 -6.02 -12.10
C VAL A 21 -22.71 -7.14 -12.00
N LEU A 22 -23.99 -6.77 -11.88
CA LEU A 22 -25.11 -7.69 -11.93
C LEU A 22 -26.13 -7.21 -12.97
N GLY A 23 -26.15 -7.85 -14.13
CA GLY A 23 -27.02 -7.43 -15.23
C GLY A 23 -26.63 -6.08 -15.81
N ASP A 24 -27.45 -5.06 -15.57
CA ASP A 24 -27.24 -3.67 -16.00
C ASP A 24 -26.96 -2.73 -14.81
N THR A 25 -26.74 -3.29 -13.63
CA THR A 25 -26.38 -2.59 -12.40
C THR A 25 -24.89 -2.75 -12.12
N VAL A 26 -24.23 -1.64 -11.89
CA VAL A 26 -22.80 -1.55 -11.51
C VAL A 26 -22.71 -1.22 -10.03
N TYR A 27 -21.80 -1.87 -9.32
CA TYR A 27 -21.54 -1.67 -7.90
C TYR A 27 -20.11 -1.20 -7.70
N GLU A 28 -19.95 -0.18 -6.86
CA GLU A 28 -18.68 0.35 -6.38
C GLU A 28 -18.71 0.32 -4.86
N VAL A 29 -17.67 -0.20 -4.22
CA VAL A 29 -17.65 -0.44 -2.77
C VAL A 29 -16.60 0.41 -2.08
N LEU A 30 -17.00 1.14 -1.06
CA LEU A 30 -16.09 1.87 -0.17
C LEU A 30 -16.21 1.31 1.26
N VAL A 31 -15.19 0.59 1.69
CA VAL A 31 -15.11 0.03 3.05
C VAL A 31 -14.37 1.00 3.97
N GLU A 32 -14.89 1.21 5.19
CA GLU A 32 -14.30 2.06 6.25
C GLU A 32 -13.87 3.47 5.80
N SER A 33 -14.55 4.02 4.79
CA SER A 33 -14.22 5.33 4.24
C SER A 33 -14.45 6.44 5.28
N ARG A 34 -13.39 7.19 5.62
CA ARG A 34 -13.43 8.32 6.58
C ARG A 34 -13.22 9.66 5.88
N ASP A 35 -12.99 9.68 4.58
CA ASP A 35 -12.65 10.88 3.82
C ASP A 35 -13.80 11.28 2.88
N ALA A 36 -14.40 12.44 3.15
CA ALA A 36 -15.43 13.02 2.29
C ALA A 36 -14.94 13.35 0.86
N ARG A 37 -13.63 13.57 0.64
CA ARG A 37 -13.08 13.77 -0.70
C ARG A 37 -13.16 12.48 -1.52
N ARG A 38 -12.86 11.34 -0.89
CA ARG A 38 -12.96 10.03 -1.54
C ARG A 38 -14.41 9.74 -1.93
N LEU A 39 -15.36 10.04 -1.05
CA LEU A 39 -16.80 9.93 -1.35
C LEU A 39 -17.20 10.77 -2.55
N ARG A 40 -16.80 12.06 -2.58
CA ARG A 40 -17.07 12.95 -3.72
C ARG A 40 -16.47 12.43 -5.02
N SER A 41 -15.23 11.97 -4.98
CA SER A 41 -14.57 11.38 -6.16
C SER A 41 -15.33 10.16 -6.67
N ALA A 42 -15.78 9.27 -5.78
CA ALA A 42 -16.58 8.11 -6.15
C ALA A 42 -17.92 8.53 -6.78
N LEU A 43 -18.64 9.49 -6.20
CA LEU A 43 -19.89 10.00 -6.78
C LEU A 43 -19.71 10.60 -8.18
N MET A 44 -18.61 11.34 -8.41
CA MET A 44 -18.29 11.88 -9.73
C MET A 44 -17.95 10.75 -10.72
N GLU A 45 -17.22 9.75 -10.30
CA GLU A 45 -16.86 8.61 -11.13
C GLU A 45 -18.08 7.76 -11.49
N MET A 46 -18.95 7.50 -10.51
CA MET A 46 -20.24 6.83 -10.74
C MET A 46 -21.12 7.58 -11.76
N SER A 47 -21.12 8.92 -11.74
CA SER A 47 -21.88 9.70 -12.73
C SER A 47 -21.35 9.48 -14.16
N ARG A 48 -20.04 9.30 -14.31
CA ARG A 48 -19.43 8.95 -15.61
C ARG A 48 -19.85 7.55 -16.03
N ILE A 49 -19.80 6.56 -15.13
CA ILE A 49 -20.24 5.19 -15.38
C ILE A 49 -21.71 5.14 -15.78
N ALA A 50 -22.57 5.92 -15.10
CA ALA A 50 -23.99 6.02 -15.42
C ALA A 50 -24.26 6.54 -16.84
N SER A 51 -23.29 7.20 -17.47
CA SER A 51 -23.40 7.63 -18.88
C SER A 51 -23.18 6.49 -19.89
N ALA A 52 -22.71 5.31 -19.47
CA ALA A 52 -22.51 4.16 -20.35
C ALA A 52 -23.85 3.60 -20.85
N LYS A 53 -23.93 3.22 -22.14
CA LYS A 53 -25.18 2.80 -22.80
C LYS A 53 -25.85 1.59 -22.19
N LYS A 54 -25.09 0.67 -21.57
CA LYS A 54 -25.58 -0.59 -21.01
C LYS A 54 -25.81 -0.53 -19.50
N VAL A 55 -25.58 0.62 -18.85
CA VAL A 55 -25.70 0.80 -17.41
C VAL A 55 -26.97 1.54 -17.09
N ASN A 56 -27.89 0.90 -16.38
CA ASN A 56 -29.15 1.51 -15.97
C ASN A 56 -29.12 2.00 -14.52
N ARG A 57 -28.30 1.38 -13.66
CA ARG A 57 -28.16 1.75 -12.26
C ARG A 57 -26.69 1.65 -11.82
N VAL A 58 -26.24 2.57 -11.00
CA VAL A 58 -24.94 2.52 -10.33
C VAL A 58 -25.15 2.69 -8.83
N VAL A 59 -24.63 1.74 -8.07
CA VAL A 59 -24.82 1.66 -6.61
C VAL A 59 -23.47 1.85 -5.92
N LEU A 60 -23.36 2.90 -5.12
CA LEU A 60 -22.26 3.08 -4.19
C LEU A 60 -22.58 2.35 -2.89
N VAL A 61 -21.80 1.38 -2.54
CA VAL A 61 -21.94 0.62 -1.31
C VAL A 61 -20.93 1.12 -0.30
N LEU A 62 -21.39 1.60 0.85
CA LEU A 62 -20.55 2.06 1.96
C LEU A 62 -20.61 1.04 3.09
N GLU A 63 -19.52 0.36 3.36
CA GLU A 63 -19.37 -0.57 4.47
C GLU A 63 -18.63 0.11 5.64
N GLU A 64 -19.28 0.16 6.82
CA GLU A 64 -18.76 0.77 8.05
C GLU A 64 -18.13 2.16 7.82
N PRO A 65 -18.84 3.11 7.18
CA PRO A 65 -18.28 4.42 6.93
C PRO A 65 -17.99 5.16 8.24
N GLY A 66 -16.79 5.73 8.35
CA GLY A 66 -16.41 6.60 9.45
C GLY A 66 -16.89 8.05 9.29
N ILE A 67 -17.85 8.29 8.40
CA ILE A 67 -18.48 9.58 8.11
C ILE A 67 -19.91 9.53 8.67
N THR A 68 -20.36 10.61 9.33
CA THR A 68 -21.71 10.68 9.88
C THR A 68 -22.77 10.65 8.77
N ILE A 69 -23.93 10.05 9.06
CA ILE A 69 -25.06 9.97 8.11
C ILE A 69 -25.47 11.34 7.61
N SER A 70 -25.54 12.35 8.48
CA SER A 70 -25.84 13.73 8.09
C SER A 70 -24.82 14.28 7.08
N ARG A 71 -23.55 13.95 7.22
CA ARG A 71 -22.50 14.35 6.27
C ARG A 71 -22.64 13.58 4.95
N LEU A 72 -23.00 12.29 4.97
CA LEU A 72 -23.27 11.52 3.77
C LEU A 72 -24.42 12.14 2.94
N HIS A 73 -25.52 12.54 3.60
CA HIS A 73 -26.61 13.27 2.94
C HIS A 73 -26.13 14.59 2.33
N GLY A 74 -25.35 15.40 3.06
CA GLY A 74 -24.81 16.64 2.55
C GLY A 74 -23.90 16.48 1.32
N GLU A 75 -23.08 15.43 1.28
CA GLU A 75 -22.24 15.12 0.09
C GLU A 75 -23.09 14.62 -1.07
N TRP A 76 -24.14 13.83 -0.81
CA TRP A 76 -25.11 13.38 -1.82
C TRP A 76 -25.86 14.57 -2.44
N ASP A 77 -26.42 15.46 -1.63
CA ASP A 77 -27.13 16.66 -2.10
C ASP A 77 -26.20 17.60 -2.87
N GLY A 78 -24.94 17.72 -2.42
CA GLY A 78 -23.91 18.45 -3.15
C GLY A 78 -23.64 17.84 -4.52
N ALA A 79 -23.59 16.51 -4.64
CA ALA A 79 -23.44 15.81 -5.92
C ALA A 79 -24.67 16.02 -6.82
N ALA A 80 -25.89 15.99 -6.25
CA ALA A 80 -27.13 16.22 -6.97
C ALA A 80 -27.16 17.60 -7.65
N SER A 81 -26.52 18.60 -7.03
CA SER A 81 -26.51 19.99 -7.58
C SER A 81 -25.58 20.17 -8.79
N VAL A 82 -24.62 19.25 -9.01
CA VAL A 82 -23.60 19.36 -10.09
C VAL A 82 -23.69 18.27 -11.14
N ILE A 83 -24.28 17.11 -10.82
CA ILE A 83 -24.48 16.02 -11.76
C ILE A 83 -25.79 16.24 -12.54
N ARG A 84 -25.78 15.95 -13.84
CA ARG A 84 -26.97 16.00 -14.69
C ARG A 84 -28.10 15.16 -14.08
N PRO A 85 -29.36 15.65 -14.03
CA PRO A 85 -30.47 14.95 -13.37
C PRO A 85 -30.76 13.56 -13.95
N ASP A 86 -30.61 13.37 -15.26
CA ASP A 86 -30.83 12.09 -15.95
C ASP A 86 -29.78 11.02 -15.57
N LEU A 87 -28.56 11.44 -15.24
CA LEU A 87 -27.51 10.55 -14.75
C LEU A 87 -27.63 10.35 -13.24
N PHE A 88 -27.90 11.42 -12.49
CA PHE A 88 -28.05 11.35 -11.04
C PHE A 88 -29.19 10.42 -10.62
N GLY A 89 -30.31 10.41 -11.37
CA GLY A 89 -31.44 9.50 -11.14
C GLY A 89 -31.12 8.01 -11.30
N ARG A 90 -29.93 7.66 -11.86
CA ARG A 90 -29.44 6.29 -11.94
C ARG A 90 -28.52 5.91 -10.78
N LEU A 91 -28.13 6.87 -9.95
CA LEU A 91 -27.24 6.65 -8.82
C LEU A 91 -28.05 6.28 -7.58
N SER A 92 -27.49 5.43 -6.76
CA SER A 92 -27.95 5.17 -5.40
C SER A 92 -26.77 4.91 -4.49
N MET A 93 -26.93 5.26 -3.21
CA MET A 93 -25.93 4.99 -2.18
C MET A 93 -26.55 4.08 -1.12
N VAL A 94 -25.95 2.96 -0.85
CA VAL A 94 -26.37 1.99 0.15
C VAL A 94 -25.33 1.98 1.26
N ILE A 95 -25.77 2.02 2.50
CA ILE A 95 -24.91 2.14 3.69
C ILE A 95 -25.19 0.96 4.59
N ARG A 96 -24.15 0.23 4.96
CA ARG A 96 -24.18 -0.77 6.02
C ARG A 96 -23.36 -0.28 7.19
N GLN A 97 -24.01 -0.14 8.34
CA GLN A 97 -23.35 0.31 9.57
C GLN A 97 -23.85 -0.49 10.77
N SER A 98 -22.93 -1.11 11.51
CA SER A 98 -23.24 -2.00 12.65
C SER A 98 -24.28 -3.08 12.29
N GLY A 99 -24.13 -3.67 11.08
CA GLY A 99 -25.00 -4.71 10.55
C GLY A 99 -26.40 -4.22 10.10
N LYS A 100 -26.66 -2.90 10.09
CA LYS A 100 -27.94 -2.34 9.64
C LYS A 100 -27.80 -1.68 8.29
N TRP A 101 -28.78 -1.92 7.42
CA TRP A 101 -28.86 -1.31 6.11
C TRP A 101 -29.64 0.01 6.13
N SER A 102 -29.13 0.99 5.42
CA SER A 102 -29.82 2.24 5.07
C SER A 102 -29.40 2.66 3.67
N GLY A 103 -29.96 3.74 3.11
CA GLY A 103 -29.56 4.17 1.77
C GLY A 103 -30.22 5.45 1.32
N ILE A 104 -29.71 6.02 0.24
CA ILE A 104 -30.17 7.22 -0.43
C ILE A 104 -30.30 6.94 -1.93
N PRO A 105 -31.47 7.12 -2.56
CA PRO A 105 -32.72 7.64 -1.96
C PRO A 105 -33.49 6.65 -1.08
N ALA A 106 -33.16 5.35 -1.13
CA ALA A 106 -33.85 4.33 -0.34
C ALA A 106 -32.88 3.23 0.13
N ALA A 107 -33.21 2.59 1.25
CA ALA A 107 -32.52 1.38 1.71
C ALA A 107 -32.69 0.22 0.72
N PRO A 108 -31.76 -0.74 0.67
CA PRO A 108 -31.92 -1.95 -0.15
C PRO A 108 -33.13 -2.76 0.32
N ASN A 109 -33.75 -3.47 -0.61
CA ASN A 109 -34.82 -4.40 -0.28
C ASN A 109 -34.26 -5.77 0.12
N ALA A 110 -35.11 -6.62 0.70
CA ALA A 110 -34.72 -7.94 1.19
C ALA A 110 -34.11 -8.89 0.13
N SER A 111 -34.36 -8.66 -1.16
CA SER A 111 -33.75 -9.44 -2.25
C SER A 111 -32.40 -8.90 -2.70
N GLU A 112 -32.12 -7.61 -2.44
CA GLU A 112 -30.83 -6.95 -2.74
C GLU A 112 -29.80 -7.21 -1.63
N GLU A 113 -30.22 -7.33 -0.38
CA GLU A 113 -29.30 -7.49 0.76
C GLU A 113 -28.32 -8.66 0.61
N PRO A 114 -28.72 -9.88 0.20
CA PRO A 114 -27.78 -10.99 0.02
C PRO A 114 -26.76 -10.74 -1.09
N VAL A 115 -27.17 -10.03 -2.16
CA VAL A 115 -26.28 -9.67 -3.27
C VAL A 115 -25.24 -8.66 -2.80
N LEU A 116 -25.66 -7.64 -2.04
CA LEU A 116 -24.77 -6.63 -1.47
C LEU A 116 -23.81 -7.24 -0.44
N GLU A 117 -24.29 -8.18 0.36
CA GLU A 117 -23.44 -8.92 1.30
C GLU A 117 -22.33 -9.70 0.57
N GLU A 118 -22.70 -10.45 -0.50
CA GLU A 118 -21.72 -11.19 -1.31
C GLU A 118 -20.68 -10.25 -1.93
N ILE A 119 -21.10 -9.09 -2.45
CA ILE A 119 -20.21 -8.08 -3.04
C ILE A 119 -19.28 -7.49 -1.99
N ILE A 120 -19.79 -7.13 -0.80
CA ILE A 120 -18.98 -6.62 0.31
C ILE A 120 -17.96 -7.65 0.77
N GLN A 121 -18.39 -8.91 0.96
CA GLN A 121 -17.48 -9.97 1.39
C GLN A 121 -16.38 -10.26 0.37
N HIS A 122 -16.72 -10.23 -0.93
CA HIS A 122 -15.72 -10.34 -1.98
C HIS A 122 -14.71 -9.20 -1.91
N GLU A 123 -15.19 -7.95 -1.80
CA GLU A 123 -14.33 -6.77 -1.73
C GLU A 123 -13.45 -6.77 -0.47
N ILE A 124 -14.00 -7.18 0.68
CA ILE A 124 -13.21 -7.34 1.93
C ILE A 124 -12.15 -8.44 1.75
N ALA A 125 -12.49 -9.55 1.12
CA ALA A 125 -11.55 -10.65 0.88
C ALA A 125 -10.45 -10.29 -0.13
N MET A 126 -10.79 -9.47 -1.15
CA MET A 126 -9.83 -9.00 -2.16
C MET A 126 -9.01 -7.81 -1.69
N ARG A 127 -9.50 -7.06 -0.69
CA ARG A 127 -8.66 -6.04 -0.04
C ARG A 127 -7.59 -6.76 0.76
N PRO A 128 -6.33 -6.46 0.48
CA PRO A 128 -5.32 -6.66 1.50
C PRO A 128 -5.83 -5.91 2.73
N ALA A 129 -5.93 -6.60 3.87
CA ALA A 129 -6.52 -6.08 5.10
C ALA A 129 -6.12 -4.61 5.29
N SER A 130 -7.06 -3.68 5.16
CA SER A 130 -6.74 -2.25 5.25
C SER A 130 -6.18 -2.03 6.64
N LEU A 131 -4.86 -1.89 6.68
CA LEU A 131 -4.12 -1.75 7.93
C LEU A 131 -4.64 -0.48 8.60
N ASN A 132 -5.35 -0.66 9.70
CA ASN A 132 -5.68 0.47 10.54
C ASN A 132 -4.37 1.10 11.04
N ARG A 133 -4.38 2.37 11.45
CA ARG A 133 -3.18 3.08 11.92
C ARG A 133 -2.41 2.34 13.02
N SER A 134 -3.10 1.53 13.81
CA SER A 134 -2.51 0.70 14.86
C SER A 134 -1.71 -0.47 14.28
N SER A 135 -2.22 -1.10 13.22
CA SER A 135 -1.50 -2.17 12.51
C SER A 135 -0.31 -1.62 11.73
N GLU A 136 -0.44 -0.46 11.07
CA GLU A 136 0.65 0.21 10.37
C GLU A 136 1.81 0.52 11.33
N ALA A 137 1.51 1.14 12.48
CA ALA A 137 2.48 1.44 13.52
C ALA A 137 3.16 0.18 14.08
N ARG A 138 2.41 -0.92 14.26
CA ARG A 138 2.95 -2.21 14.71
C ARG A 138 4.01 -2.73 13.75
N TYR A 139 3.72 -2.68 12.45
CA TYR A 139 4.66 -3.14 11.45
C TYR A 139 5.85 -2.19 11.26
N ASP A 140 5.68 -0.88 11.44
CA ASP A 140 6.82 0.05 11.46
C ASP A 140 7.77 -0.24 12.63
N ILE A 141 7.24 -0.53 13.81
CA ILE A 141 8.05 -0.93 14.97
C ILE A 141 8.76 -2.27 14.72
N LEU A 142 8.07 -3.26 14.13
CA LEU A 142 8.68 -4.52 13.72
C LEU A 142 9.83 -4.30 12.74
N ARG A 143 9.64 -3.44 11.74
CA ARG A 143 10.67 -3.09 10.74
C ARG A 143 11.90 -2.44 11.40
N ILE A 144 11.71 -1.54 12.36
CA ILE A 144 12.80 -0.94 13.11
C ILE A 144 13.55 -2.00 13.93
N LEU A 145 12.85 -2.89 14.61
CA LEU A 145 13.46 -3.96 15.40
C LEU A 145 14.27 -4.92 14.53
N ILE A 146 13.74 -5.34 13.38
CA ILE A 146 14.47 -6.20 12.44
C ILE A 146 15.68 -5.47 11.86
N HIS A 147 15.55 -4.19 11.49
CA HIS A 147 16.68 -3.38 11.03
C HIS A 147 17.81 -3.32 12.08
N GLN A 148 17.49 -3.06 13.35
CA GLN A 148 18.45 -3.06 14.44
C GLN A 148 19.12 -4.43 14.60
N TRP A 149 18.33 -5.50 14.52
CA TRP A 149 18.82 -6.86 14.63
C TRP A 149 19.76 -7.23 13.47
N LEU A 150 19.39 -6.94 12.22
CA LEU A 150 20.23 -7.20 11.03
C LEU A 150 21.60 -6.55 11.16
N LEU A 151 21.63 -5.30 11.55
CA LEU A 151 22.86 -4.52 11.65
C LEU A 151 23.67 -4.79 12.95
N GLY A 152 23.16 -5.63 13.84
CA GLY A 152 23.83 -5.92 15.12
C GLY A 152 23.99 -4.68 16.02
N LYS A 153 23.10 -3.67 15.91
CA LYS A 153 23.19 -2.42 16.66
C LYS A 153 22.86 -2.55 18.15
N GLY A 154 22.41 -3.75 18.57
CA GLY A 154 22.04 -4.04 19.95
C GLY A 154 20.67 -3.50 20.37
N PRO A 155 20.43 -3.42 21.70
CA PRO A 155 19.14 -2.99 22.22
C PRO A 155 18.77 -1.57 21.86
N ILE A 156 17.47 -1.32 21.63
CA ILE A 156 16.91 0.00 21.33
C ILE A 156 15.95 0.43 22.44
N THR A 157 15.98 1.70 22.84
CA THR A 157 15.08 2.23 23.85
C THR A 157 13.66 2.47 23.31
N ILE A 158 12.67 2.49 24.19
CA ILE A 158 11.30 2.87 23.80
C ILE A 158 11.24 4.30 23.26
N GLY A 159 12.05 5.22 23.84
CA GLY A 159 12.18 6.60 23.35
C GLY A 159 12.64 6.64 21.89
N SER A 160 13.72 5.93 21.56
CA SER A 160 14.21 5.86 20.17
C SER A 160 13.22 5.20 19.22
N LEU A 161 12.47 4.17 19.67
CA LEU A 161 11.39 3.61 18.87
C LEU A 161 10.28 4.63 18.57
N MET A 162 9.92 5.46 19.55
CA MET A 162 8.96 6.55 19.36
C MET A 162 9.46 7.60 18.36
N GLU A 163 10.70 8.01 18.48
CA GLU A 163 11.34 9.01 17.59
C GLU A 163 11.38 8.49 16.15
N ILE A 164 11.93 7.31 15.92
CA ILE A 164 12.11 6.73 14.59
C ILE A 164 10.75 6.43 13.93
N SER A 165 9.80 5.86 14.69
CA SER A 165 8.48 5.53 14.15
C SER A 165 7.54 6.74 14.02
N GLY A 166 7.77 7.80 14.79
CA GLY A 166 6.87 8.94 14.91
C GLY A 166 5.55 8.59 15.61
N THR A 167 5.57 7.60 16.52
CA THR A 167 4.37 7.11 17.23
C THR A 167 4.45 7.37 18.73
N SER A 168 3.31 7.31 19.41
CA SER A 168 3.23 7.56 20.86
C SER A 168 3.69 6.35 21.69
N HIS A 169 4.10 6.60 22.95
CA HIS A 169 4.49 5.55 23.88
C HIS A 169 3.43 4.43 24.04
N PRO A 170 2.12 4.69 24.17
CA PRO A 170 1.12 3.63 24.25
C PRO A 170 1.05 2.76 22.99
N THR A 171 1.29 3.36 21.82
CA THR A 171 1.33 2.63 20.53
C THR A 171 2.54 1.71 20.47
N VAL A 172 3.73 2.21 20.85
CA VAL A 172 4.95 1.40 20.93
C VAL A 172 4.77 0.25 21.92
N SER A 173 4.29 0.52 23.14
CA SER A 173 4.08 -0.51 24.17
C SER A 173 3.17 -1.63 23.68
N ARG A 174 2.02 -1.27 23.10
CA ARG A 174 1.07 -2.27 22.53
C ARG A 174 1.68 -3.10 21.41
N ALA A 175 2.48 -2.49 20.55
CA ALA A 175 3.18 -3.22 19.49
C ALA A 175 4.19 -4.21 20.08
N LEU A 176 4.99 -3.79 21.07
CA LEU A 176 5.97 -4.64 21.75
C LEU A 176 5.34 -5.81 22.51
N GLU A 177 4.15 -5.64 23.10
CA GLU A 177 3.38 -6.73 23.71
C GLU A 177 3.07 -7.84 22.69
N GLY A 178 2.72 -7.45 21.45
CA GLY A 178 2.48 -8.40 20.37
C GLY A 178 3.71 -9.17 19.90
N PHE A 179 4.91 -8.74 20.29
CA PHE A 179 6.19 -9.38 19.92
C PHE A 179 6.94 -9.98 21.11
N ASP A 180 6.36 -10.00 22.30
CA ASP A 180 7.04 -10.27 23.55
C ASP A 180 7.87 -11.57 23.53
N HIS A 181 7.37 -12.62 22.90
CA HIS A 181 8.07 -13.89 22.76
C HIS A 181 9.35 -13.83 21.91
N TYR A 182 9.48 -12.85 21.02
CA TYR A 182 10.69 -12.60 20.25
C TYR A 182 11.63 -11.59 20.93
N LEU A 183 11.18 -10.89 21.97
CA LEU A 183 11.92 -9.80 22.58
C LEU A 183 12.73 -10.26 23.80
N LYS A 184 13.92 -9.67 23.93
CA LYS A 184 14.67 -9.63 25.16
C LYS A 184 14.55 -8.19 25.71
N ARG A 185 14.05 -8.06 26.93
CA ARG A 185 13.94 -6.80 27.65
C ARG A 185 15.10 -6.62 28.59
N HIS A 186 15.68 -5.44 28.64
CA HIS A 186 16.79 -5.08 29.50
C HIS A 186 16.32 -4.21 30.68
N SER A 187 17.15 -4.13 31.73
CA SER A 187 16.85 -3.36 32.94
C SER A 187 16.71 -1.87 32.72
N ASP A 188 17.36 -1.34 31.68
CA ASP A 188 17.28 0.07 31.23
C ASP A 188 16.07 0.38 30.35
N ARG A 189 15.09 -0.53 30.27
CA ARG A 189 13.89 -0.47 29.43
C ARG A 189 14.19 -0.47 27.93
N SER A 190 15.36 -0.90 27.52
CA SER A 190 15.64 -1.20 26.11
C SER A 190 15.17 -2.60 25.72
N VAL A 191 14.96 -2.82 24.43
CA VAL A 191 14.50 -4.08 23.87
C VAL A 191 15.35 -4.48 22.67
N GLU A 192 15.52 -5.78 22.46
CA GLU A 192 16.15 -6.32 21.26
C GLU A 192 15.47 -7.61 20.83
N LEU A 193 15.57 -7.97 19.54
CA LEU A 193 15.14 -9.28 19.06
C LEU A 193 16.15 -10.35 19.46
N ARG A 194 15.66 -11.45 20.05
CA ARG A 194 16.46 -12.65 20.38
C ARG A 194 16.83 -13.44 19.13
N SER A 195 15.92 -13.46 18.16
CA SER A 195 16.03 -14.17 16.89
C SER A 195 15.21 -13.49 15.82
N PHE A 196 15.38 -13.89 14.57
CA PHE A 196 14.56 -13.40 13.47
C PHE A 196 13.10 -13.83 13.66
N PRO A 197 12.12 -12.89 13.65
CA PRO A 197 10.73 -13.17 13.97
C PRO A 197 9.96 -13.73 12.75
N ARG A 198 10.14 -15.00 12.41
CA ARG A 198 9.66 -15.61 11.16
C ARG A 198 8.16 -15.45 10.92
N ASP A 199 7.33 -15.73 11.93
CA ASP A 199 5.87 -15.64 11.77
C ASP A 199 5.43 -14.20 11.50
N GLU A 200 6.00 -13.23 12.22
CA GLU A 200 5.72 -11.81 12.03
C GLU A 200 6.30 -11.30 10.71
N TRP A 201 7.42 -11.85 10.27
CA TRP A 201 7.98 -11.58 8.95
C TRP A 201 7.04 -12.03 7.83
N THR A 202 6.52 -13.25 7.92
CA THR A 202 5.56 -13.76 6.94
C THR A 202 4.30 -12.89 6.89
N ARG A 203 3.80 -12.44 8.04
CA ARG A 203 2.68 -11.49 8.11
C ARG A 203 3.03 -10.14 7.50
N LEU A 204 4.22 -9.63 7.77
CA LEU A 204 4.72 -8.37 7.19
C LEU A 204 4.80 -8.48 5.66
N LEU A 205 5.33 -9.57 5.12
CA LEU A 205 5.39 -9.80 3.67
C LEU A 205 4.01 -9.74 3.01
N ALA A 206 3.00 -10.34 3.64
CA ALA A 206 1.64 -10.37 3.11
C ALA A 206 0.99 -8.98 2.97
N VAL A 207 1.44 -7.99 3.75
CA VAL A 207 0.87 -6.64 3.80
C VAL A 207 1.87 -5.54 3.38
N SER A 208 3.06 -5.93 2.93
CA SER A 208 4.18 -5.00 2.68
C SER A 208 3.85 -3.93 1.64
N ASP A 209 3.13 -4.28 0.58
CA ASP A 209 2.73 -3.34 -0.49
C ASP A 209 1.87 -2.19 0.06
N ASP A 210 0.93 -2.52 0.94
CA ASP A 210 0.00 -1.54 1.52
C ASP A 210 0.71 -0.64 2.53
N ILE A 211 1.53 -1.24 3.40
CA ILE A 211 2.32 -0.50 4.41
C ILE A 211 3.27 0.47 3.73
N ARG A 212 3.93 0.01 2.66
CA ARG A 212 4.89 0.80 1.90
C ARG A 212 4.25 1.72 0.86
N GLY A 213 2.91 1.70 0.72
CA GLY A 213 2.21 2.51 -0.27
C GLY A 213 2.83 2.38 -1.66
N THR A 214 3.06 1.14 -2.10
CA THR A 214 3.81 0.80 -3.31
C THR A 214 3.16 1.34 -4.58
N VAL A 215 3.95 2.03 -5.41
CA VAL A 215 3.53 2.54 -6.71
C VAL A 215 4.42 1.95 -7.80
N ARG A 216 3.81 1.39 -8.83
CA ARG A 216 4.50 0.73 -9.95
C ARG A 216 4.38 1.55 -11.21
N PHE A 217 5.45 1.57 -12.00
CA PHE A 217 5.51 2.25 -13.30
C PHE A 217 6.03 1.28 -14.36
N ALA A 218 5.32 1.24 -15.48
CA ALA A 218 5.73 0.51 -16.67
C ALA A 218 6.17 1.48 -17.76
N ASP A 219 7.12 1.05 -18.60
CA ASP A 219 7.54 1.83 -19.76
C ASP A 219 6.53 1.66 -20.90
N ARG A 220 6.03 2.78 -21.43
CA ARG A 220 5.09 2.83 -22.56
C ARG A 220 5.75 3.30 -23.86
N SER A 221 7.03 3.67 -23.83
CA SER A 221 7.75 4.16 -25.01
C SER A 221 8.12 3.05 -25.99
N GLY A 222 8.05 1.79 -25.54
CA GLY A 222 8.56 0.64 -26.30
C GLY A 222 10.09 0.52 -26.33
N GLN A 223 10.80 1.41 -25.64
CA GLN A 223 12.26 1.41 -25.48
C GLN A 223 12.64 1.60 -24.02
N ALA A 224 12.27 0.62 -23.20
CA ALA A 224 12.51 0.67 -21.77
C ALA A 224 13.98 0.94 -21.44
N ARG A 225 14.23 1.92 -20.56
CA ARG A 225 15.58 2.22 -20.06
C ARG A 225 16.00 1.16 -19.06
N SER A 226 17.30 0.83 -19.08
CA SER A 226 17.85 -0.04 -18.05
C SER A 226 17.80 0.63 -16.68
N PRO A 227 17.71 -0.14 -15.59
CA PRO A 227 17.77 0.38 -14.22
C PRO A 227 18.98 1.27 -13.95
N GLU A 228 20.14 0.94 -14.52
CA GLU A 228 21.37 1.73 -14.41
C GLU A 228 21.26 3.08 -15.12
N SER A 229 20.53 3.14 -16.23
CA SER A 229 20.29 4.40 -16.96
C SER A 229 19.35 5.30 -16.14
N LEU A 230 18.29 4.75 -15.56
CA LEU A 230 17.39 5.46 -14.66
C LEU A 230 18.15 5.96 -13.41
N LEU A 231 19.01 5.12 -12.83
CA LEU A 231 19.83 5.46 -11.67
C LEU A 231 20.76 6.64 -11.96
N ARG A 232 21.40 6.68 -13.15
CA ARG A 232 22.25 7.83 -13.53
C ARG A 232 21.46 9.13 -13.59
N ARG A 233 20.22 9.10 -14.08
CA ARG A 233 19.34 10.27 -14.09
C ARG A 233 18.88 10.67 -12.70
N LEU A 234 18.58 9.69 -11.84
CA LEU A 234 18.21 9.94 -10.45
C LEU A 234 19.31 10.68 -9.70
N ARG A 235 20.58 10.32 -9.90
CA ARG A 235 21.74 11.02 -9.31
C ARG A 235 21.77 12.52 -9.67
N GLN A 236 21.38 12.88 -10.89
CA GLN A 236 21.33 14.29 -11.33
C GLN A 236 20.25 15.10 -10.61
N LEU A 237 19.25 14.44 -10.01
CA LEU A 237 18.17 15.12 -9.26
C LEU A 237 18.61 15.54 -7.85
N GLN A 238 19.69 14.98 -7.32
CA GLN A 238 20.26 15.28 -5.98
C GLN A 238 19.22 15.21 -4.85
N ARG A 239 18.25 14.28 -4.94
CA ARG A 239 17.18 14.08 -3.95
C ARG A 239 17.70 13.23 -2.79
N GLN A 240 17.67 13.78 -1.57
CA GLN A 240 18.10 13.08 -0.34
C GLN A 240 16.96 12.28 0.32
N ASP A 241 15.75 12.56 -0.07
CA ASP A 241 14.55 11.85 0.38
C ASP A 241 14.24 10.57 -0.43
N ILE A 242 15.05 10.28 -1.45
CA ILE A 242 14.92 9.08 -2.30
C ILE A 242 16.16 8.21 -2.13
N ALA A 243 15.95 6.94 -1.83
CA ALA A 243 17.00 5.94 -1.67
C ALA A 243 16.82 4.78 -2.66
N VAL A 244 17.94 4.18 -3.08
CA VAL A 244 17.96 3.03 -3.98
C VAL A 244 17.82 1.75 -3.17
N GLY A 245 16.81 0.95 -3.50
CA GLY A 245 16.50 -0.35 -2.93
C GLY A 245 16.70 -1.50 -3.91
N GLY A 246 15.92 -2.54 -3.74
CA GLY A 246 15.87 -3.71 -4.61
C GLY A 246 17.20 -4.43 -4.75
N VAL A 247 17.43 -4.95 -5.94
CA VAL A 247 18.66 -5.68 -6.32
C VAL A 247 19.90 -4.79 -6.17
N LEU A 248 19.81 -3.52 -6.58
CA LEU A 248 20.94 -2.59 -6.49
C LEU A 248 21.29 -2.28 -5.03
N GLY A 249 20.27 -2.05 -4.20
CA GLY A 249 20.45 -1.84 -2.77
C GLY A 249 21.00 -3.08 -2.07
N ALA A 250 20.49 -4.27 -2.39
CA ALA A 250 21.00 -5.52 -1.83
C ALA A 250 22.48 -5.75 -2.19
N LYS A 251 22.87 -5.51 -3.44
CA LYS A 251 24.27 -5.60 -3.89
C LYS A 251 25.19 -4.56 -3.25
N HIS A 252 24.66 -3.41 -2.84
CA HIS A 252 25.45 -2.42 -2.07
C HIS A 252 25.91 -3.01 -0.72
N TYR A 253 25.02 -3.73 -0.02
CA TYR A 253 25.35 -4.36 1.27
C TYR A 253 26.10 -5.69 1.11
N GLN A 254 25.78 -6.45 0.07
CA GLN A 254 26.35 -7.78 -0.23
C GLN A 254 26.77 -7.85 -1.70
N PRO A 255 27.98 -7.34 -2.05
CA PRO A 255 28.44 -7.29 -3.44
C PRO A 255 28.55 -8.67 -4.12
N SER A 256 28.74 -9.75 -3.36
CA SER A 256 28.86 -11.11 -3.84
C SER A 256 27.51 -11.83 -4.05
N LEU A 257 26.38 -11.13 -3.77
CA LEU A 257 25.05 -11.72 -3.94
C LEU A 257 24.82 -12.18 -5.38
N ASP A 258 24.49 -13.47 -5.54
CA ASP A 258 24.30 -14.09 -6.86
C ASP A 258 22.96 -13.65 -7.47
N LEU A 259 23.01 -12.54 -8.17
CA LEU A 259 21.89 -11.95 -8.90
C LEU A 259 22.29 -11.69 -10.33
N VAL A 260 21.61 -12.36 -11.26
CA VAL A 260 21.78 -12.17 -12.69
C VAL A 260 20.87 -11.05 -13.16
N GLY A 261 21.50 -9.89 -13.47
CA GLY A 261 20.79 -8.73 -14.00
C GLY A 261 20.04 -7.90 -12.95
N ASN A 262 19.45 -6.81 -13.42
CA ASN A 262 18.58 -5.94 -12.63
C ASN A 262 17.24 -5.84 -13.37
N PRO A 263 16.19 -6.55 -12.91
CA PRO A 263 14.93 -6.59 -13.65
C PRO A 263 14.21 -5.26 -13.69
N ARG A 264 14.38 -4.43 -12.63
CA ARG A 264 13.74 -3.13 -12.45
C ARG A 264 14.54 -2.24 -11.50
N LEU A 265 14.20 -0.96 -11.45
CA LEU A 265 14.70 -0.05 -10.42
C LEU A 265 13.70 0.02 -9.27
N ASP A 266 14.14 -0.25 -8.05
CA ASP A 266 13.36 -0.07 -6.84
C ASP A 266 13.88 1.15 -6.07
N LEU A 267 12.96 2.01 -5.65
CA LEU A 267 13.25 3.22 -4.89
C LEU A 267 12.40 3.26 -3.62
N SER A 268 12.99 3.74 -2.54
CA SER A 268 12.27 4.11 -1.33
C SER A 268 12.23 5.64 -1.21
N ILE A 269 11.04 6.23 -1.04
CA ILE A 269 10.87 7.67 -0.84
C ILE A 269 10.44 7.96 0.59
N HIS A 270 11.20 8.78 1.29
CA HIS A 270 10.84 9.23 2.64
C HIS A 270 9.87 10.41 2.56
N SER A 271 8.60 10.12 2.77
CA SER A 271 7.52 11.13 2.75
C SER A 271 7.00 11.47 4.15
N GLY A 272 7.37 10.68 5.15
CA GLY A 272 6.73 10.75 6.45
C GLY A 272 5.22 10.52 6.29
N ARG A 273 4.42 11.33 6.96
CA ARG A 273 2.94 11.24 6.86
C ARG A 273 2.33 12.01 5.67
N LYS A 274 3.17 12.60 4.82
CA LYS A 274 2.74 13.35 3.64
C LYS A 274 2.56 12.40 2.44
N THR A 275 1.80 12.84 1.45
CA THR A 275 1.78 12.17 0.15
C THR A 275 3.15 12.31 -0.52
N PRO A 276 3.77 11.21 -0.99
CA PRO A 276 5.06 11.29 -1.66
C PRO A 276 4.97 12.11 -2.95
N ASP A 277 5.96 12.96 -3.17
CA ASP A 277 6.11 13.69 -4.43
C ASP A 277 6.73 12.77 -5.48
N LEU A 278 5.92 12.36 -6.45
CA LEU A 278 6.31 11.49 -7.56
C LEU A 278 6.59 12.26 -8.87
N SER A 279 6.57 13.58 -8.86
CA SER A 279 6.78 14.40 -10.07
C SER A 279 8.16 14.20 -10.71
N PHE A 280 9.12 13.69 -9.94
CA PHE A 280 10.45 13.40 -10.46
C PHE A 280 10.48 12.22 -11.44
N VAL A 281 9.47 11.33 -11.45
CA VAL A 281 9.42 10.15 -12.33
C VAL A 281 9.42 10.56 -13.79
N GLU A 282 8.66 11.59 -14.17
CA GLU A 282 8.65 12.14 -15.53
C GLU A 282 10.04 12.65 -15.94
N ARG A 283 10.83 13.19 -14.99
CA ARG A 283 12.20 13.62 -15.24
C ARG A 283 13.18 12.45 -15.38
N LEU A 284 12.88 11.29 -14.75
CA LEU A 284 13.65 10.07 -14.97
C LEU A 284 13.41 9.52 -16.37
N ASP A 285 12.15 9.36 -16.74
CA ASP A 285 11.73 8.96 -18.07
C ASP A 285 10.27 9.33 -18.34
N PRO A 286 9.99 10.19 -19.36
CA PRO A 286 8.63 10.55 -19.73
C PRO A 286 7.77 9.35 -20.20
N GLY A 287 8.40 8.24 -20.60
CA GLY A 287 7.71 7.01 -21.02
C GLY A 287 7.21 6.15 -19.85
N LEU A 288 7.54 6.50 -18.61
CA LEU A 288 7.09 5.79 -17.41
C LEU A 288 5.68 6.20 -17.04
N GLU A 289 4.74 5.28 -17.15
CA GLU A 289 3.36 5.48 -16.75
C GLU A 289 3.00 4.60 -15.55
N LYS A 290 2.20 5.17 -14.63
CA LYS A 290 1.71 4.45 -13.46
C LYS A 290 0.83 3.27 -13.90
N THR A 291 1.12 2.08 -13.37
CA THR A 291 0.33 0.88 -13.62
C THR A 291 -0.20 0.27 -12.32
N ALA A 292 -1.46 -0.16 -12.35
CA ALA A 292 -2.07 -0.97 -11.30
C ALA A 292 -2.07 -2.46 -11.66
N ARG A 293 -1.65 -2.81 -12.88
CA ARG A 293 -1.68 -4.18 -13.39
C ARG A 293 -0.58 -5.01 -12.73
N ARG A 294 -0.97 -6.05 -12.01
CA ARG A 294 -0.04 -6.97 -11.34
C ARG A 294 0.62 -7.98 -12.30
N ASP A 295 0.01 -8.20 -13.46
CA ASP A 295 0.50 -9.07 -14.53
C ASP A 295 1.56 -8.41 -15.42
N GLU A 296 1.77 -7.11 -15.28
CA GLU A 296 2.75 -6.33 -16.02
C GLU A 296 4.04 -6.17 -15.21
N SER A 297 5.18 -6.50 -15.85
CA SER A 297 6.49 -6.29 -15.23
C SER A 297 6.82 -4.80 -15.14
N PRO A 298 6.94 -4.23 -13.94
CA PRO A 298 7.27 -2.81 -13.81
C PRO A 298 8.74 -2.55 -14.12
N THR A 299 9.03 -1.40 -14.72
CA THR A 299 10.39 -0.89 -14.95
C THR A 299 10.92 -0.14 -13.71
N LEU A 300 10.00 0.53 -12.99
CA LEU A 300 10.30 1.28 -11.77
C LEU A 300 9.25 0.98 -10.70
N VAL A 301 9.70 0.73 -9.47
CA VAL A 301 8.82 0.58 -8.31
C VAL A 301 9.25 1.58 -7.24
N ILE A 302 8.28 2.24 -6.61
CA ILE A 302 8.53 3.23 -5.56
C ILE A 302 7.74 2.84 -4.32
N HIS A 303 8.45 2.77 -3.19
CA HIS A 303 7.90 2.46 -1.87
C HIS A 303 7.95 3.70 -0.98
N ALA A 304 6.83 4.07 -0.36
CA ALA A 304 6.77 5.21 0.55
C ALA A 304 7.16 4.80 1.98
N ILE A 305 8.16 5.49 2.53
CA ILE A 305 8.56 5.36 3.94
C ILE A 305 7.82 6.43 4.74
N ARG A 306 6.86 6.00 5.58
CA ARG A 306 5.95 6.88 6.32
C ARG A 306 6.35 7.14 7.77
N ARG A 307 7.27 6.35 8.33
CA ARG A 307 7.84 6.59 9.67
C ARG A 307 8.58 7.93 9.73
N ALA A 308 8.84 8.46 10.93
CA ALA A 308 9.46 9.77 11.11
C ALA A 308 10.89 9.82 10.55
N GLU A 309 11.66 8.74 10.69
CA GLU A 309 13.01 8.63 10.14
C GLU A 309 13.09 7.60 9.02
N SER A 310 13.85 7.90 7.98
CA SER A 310 14.00 7.02 6.81
C SER A 310 14.85 5.78 7.11
N LEU A 311 15.85 5.87 7.97
CA LEU A 311 16.93 4.91 8.19
C LEU A 311 17.79 4.65 6.93
N PHE A 312 17.75 5.55 5.95
CA PHE A 312 18.57 5.47 4.75
C PHE A 312 20.05 5.57 5.08
N GLN A 313 20.88 4.89 4.30
CA GLN A 313 22.32 4.95 4.44
C GLN A 313 22.89 5.95 3.42
N PRO A 314 23.79 6.86 3.83
CA PRO A 314 24.42 7.78 2.90
C PRO A 314 25.24 7.02 1.83
N GLY A 315 25.04 7.38 0.57
CA GLY A 315 25.87 6.88 -0.53
C GLY A 315 27.06 7.81 -0.81
N ALA A 316 28.17 7.25 -1.25
CA ALA A 316 29.39 8.00 -1.55
C ALA A 316 29.22 9.04 -2.68
N ASP A 317 28.27 8.78 -3.58
CA ASP A 317 27.91 9.63 -4.72
C ASP A 317 26.74 10.59 -4.42
N GLY A 318 26.38 10.75 -3.15
CA GLY A 318 25.31 11.63 -2.70
C GLY A 318 23.89 11.08 -2.88
N LEU A 319 23.73 9.87 -3.40
CA LEU A 319 22.44 9.20 -3.50
C LEU A 319 22.30 8.17 -2.37
N PRO A 320 21.28 8.31 -1.50
CA PRO A 320 21.09 7.38 -0.39
C PRO A 320 20.75 5.95 -0.85
N TRP A 321 21.11 4.99 -0.02
CA TRP A 321 20.69 3.59 -0.14
C TRP A 321 19.57 3.30 0.84
N ALA A 322 18.56 2.58 0.38
CA ALA A 322 17.50 2.06 1.25
C ALA A 322 18.12 1.16 2.33
N ASP A 323 17.52 1.10 3.50
CA ASP A 323 18.03 0.24 4.57
C ASP A 323 17.94 -1.26 4.19
N PRO A 324 18.73 -2.14 4.82
CA PRO A 324 18.79 -3.55 4.43
C PRO A 324 17.45 -4.26 4.50
N LEU A 325 16.57 -3.84 5.40
CA LEU A 325 15.25 -4.45 5.53
C LEU A 325 14.37 -4.12 4.33
N GLU A 326 14.39 -2.87 3.84
CA GLU A 326 13.65 -2.48 2.63
C GLU A 326 14.17 -3.29 1.43
N CYS A 327 15.49 -3.43 1.28
CA CYS A 327 16.07 -4.26 0.22
C CYS A 327 15.61 -5.74 0.34
N LEU A 328 15.52 -6.27 1.55
CA LEU A 328 15.05 -7.64 1.80
C LEU A 328 13.56 -7.80 1.40
N LEU A 329 12.72 -6.82 1.72
CA LEU A 329 11.32 -6.79 1.29
C LEU A 329 11.18 -6.74 -0.23
N ASP A 330 12.02 -5.95 -0.90
CA ASP A 330 12.04 -5.84 -2.36
C ASP A 330 12.45 -7.15 -3.03
N LEU A 331 13.44 -7.87 -2.50
CA LEU A 331 13.85 -9.18 -3.00
C LEU A 331 12.70 -10.19 -2.91
N HIS A 332 11.95 -10.20 -1.80
CA HIS A 332 10.76 -11.06 -1.65
C HIS A 332 9.64 -10.66 -2.61
N GLU A 333 9.38 -9.36 -2.80
CA GLU A 333 8.38 -8.88 -3.77
C GLU A 333 8.71 -9.34 -5.20
N MET A 334 9.99 -9.37 -5.55
CA MET A 334 10.48 -9.89 -6.84
C MET A 334 10.52 -11.43 -6.90
N ARG A 335 10.08 -12.14 -5.85
CA ARG A 335 10.13 -13.61 -5.75
C ARG A 335 11.54 -14.19 -5.86
N LEU A 336 12.52 -13.46 -5.35
CA LEU A 336 13.92 -13.87 -5.29
C LEU A 336 14.22 -14.46 -3.91
N GLU A 337 13.48 -15.52 -3.50
CA GLU A 337 13.51 -16.06 -2.15
C GLU A 337 14.90 -16.61 -1.78
N SER A 338 15.58 -17.28 -2.72
CA SER A 338 16.94 -17.81 -2.50
C SER A 338 17.93 -16.69 -2.22
N GLN A 339 17.86 -15.61 -2.99
CA GLN A 339 18.72 -14.44 -2.84
C GLN A 339 18.36 -13.63 -1.59
N ALA A 340 17.07 -13.55 -1.26
CA ALA A 340 16.61 -12.94 -0.02
C ALA A 340 17.16 -13.68 1.21
N LEU A 341 17.18 -15.02 1.17
CA LEU A 341 17.76 -15.85 2.24
C LEU A 341 19.28 -15.69 2.31
N GLU A 342 19.98 -15.70 1.18
CA GLU A 342 21.42 -15.45 1.11
C GLU A 342 21.75 -14.05 1.65
N PHE A 343 21.01 -13.04 1.23
CA PHE A 343 21.14 -11.67 1.72
C PHE A 343 20.91 -11.56 3.22
N LEU A 344 19.84 -12.18 3.75
CA LEU A 344 19.56 -12.25 5.17
C LEU A 344 20.74 -12.89 5.93
N ASN A 345 21.29 -13.99 5.43
CA ASN A 345 22.40 -14.72 6.05
C ASN A 345 23.74 -13.96 6.02
N SER A 346 23.88 -12.94 5.21
CA SER A 346 25.10 -12.13 5.13
C SER A 346 25.33 -11.22 6.33
N PHE A 347 24.26 -10.91 7.09
CA PHE A 347 24.33 -9.98 8.21
C PHE A 347 24.92 -10.58 9.48
N PRO A 348 25.59 -9.76 10.34
CA PRO A 348 26.28 -10.26 11.54
C PRO A 348 25.38 -11.04 12.51
N ALA A 349 24.13 -10.63 12.65
CA ALA A 349 23.20 -11.24 13.59
C ALA A 349 22.84 -12.70 13.25
N THR A 350 22.98 -13.10 11.99
CA THR A 350 22.70 -14.45 11.51
C THR A 350 23.89 -15.38 11.56
N LYS A 351 25.11 -14.84 11.66
CA LYS A 351 26.34 -15.64 11.72
C LYS A 351 26.39 -16.45 13.02
N GLY A 352 26.24 -17.78 12.89
CA GLY A 352 26.31 -18.73 14.01
C GLY A 352 24.99 -19.03 14.73
N ARG A 353 23.83 -18.56 14.21
CA ARG A 353 22.51 -18.93 14.70
C ARG A 353 21.70 -19.58 13.56
N PRO A 354 21.12 -20.79 13.74
CA PRO A 354 20.20 -21.32 12.75
C PRO A 354 18.97 -20.41 12.65
N LEU A 355 18.60 -20.03 11.44
CA LEU A 355 17.38 -19.29 11.11
C LEU A 355 16.14 -20.16 11.29
#